data_34e8673e752db0e2ffd9e2bc8c9b0ecb
#
_entry.id   34e8673e752db0e2ffd9e2bc8c9b0ecb
#
_cell.length_a   1.000
_cell.length_b   1.000
_cell.length_c   1.000
_cell.angle_alpha   90.00
_cell.angle_beta   90.00
_cell.angle_gamma   90.00
#
_symmetry.space_group_name_H-M   'P 1'
#
loop_
_entity.id
_entity.type
_entity.pdbx_description
1 polymer ?
#
loop_
_entity_poly.entity_id
_entity_poly.type
_entity_poly.pdbx_seq_one_letter_code
_entity_poly.pdbx_strand_id
1 'polypeptide(L)'
;MRLDSNEGFMVERNRTAFQFVEETVPKIKWLRGIGNRKDYYYPLNYYLLGLRQKMLHTSDYLFNEYLKPYSKKKELIYYHLWNGTEQTSCHWHNDFCEGANIMFLLYFTDMDKTSGGEIMFRNTEQNNRITCFHLPQKYDVLMGSQDEKFEHRVEHFRDPSVQRITMNFGFKVNDSPWT
;
A
#
# COMPACT_ATOMS: atom_id res chain seq x y z
N MET A 1 17.42 8.93 -5.42
CA MET A 1 16.94 8.19 -6.62
C MET A 1 15.84 9.03 -7.22
N ARG A 2 15.89 9.35 -8.52
CA ARG A 2 14.80 10.04 -9.21
C ARG A 2 13.95 9.00 -9.92
N LEU A 3 12.66 9.09 -9.81
CA LEU A 3 11.71 8.14 -10.39
C LEU A 3 11.09 8.73 -11.65
N ASP A 4 10.70 7.90 -12.61
CA ASP A 4 10.07 8.37 -13.84
C ASP A 4 8.73 9.04 -13.53
N SER A 5 8.60 10.31 -13.89
CA SER A 5 7.38 11.12 -13.70
C SER A 5 6.16 10.58 -14.45
N ASN A 6 6.37 9.75 -15.46
CA ASN A 6 5.29 9.14 -16.24
C ASN A 6 4.77 7.85 -15.67
N GLU A 7 5.53 7.18 -14.80
CA GLU A 7 5.14 5.89 -14.21
C GLU A 7 4.37 6.06 -12.92
N GLY A 8 4.77 7.01 -12.06
CA GLY A 8 4.08 7.32 -10.81
C GLY A 8 4.20 6.25 -9.73
N PHE A 9 5.06 5.25 -9.90
CA PHE A 9 5.26 4.17 -8.93
C PHE A 9 6.66 3.55 -9.02
N MET A 10 7.01 2.85 -7.95
CA MET A 10 8.20 2.01 -7.84
C MET A 10 7.85 0.78 -7.03
N VAL A 11 8.40 -0.37 -7.38
CA VAL A 11 8.31 -1.59 -6.59
C VAL A 11 9.71 -2.14 -6.36
N GLU A 12 10.00 -2.52 -5.13
CA GLU A 12 11.20 -3.26 -4.79
C GLU A 12 10.94 -4.31 -3.70
N ARG A 13 11.78 -5.33 -3.64
CA ARG A 13 11.73 -6.31 -2.56
C ARG A 13 12.63 -5.86 -1.41
N ASN A 14 12.03 -5.48 -0.27
CA ASN A 14 12.74 -4.94 0.87
C ASN A 14 12.27 -5.55 2.19
N ARG A 15 12.88 -6.67 2.60
CA ARG A 15 12.53 -7.36 3.84
C ARG A 15 12.73 -6.51 5.08
N THR A 16 13.69 -5.60 5.08
CA THR A 16 13.97 -4.73 6.24
C THR A 16 12.79 -3.85 6.61
N ALA A 17 11.98 -3.42 5.62
CA ALA A 17 10.76 -2.66 5.88
C ALA A 17 9.73 -3.41 6.75
N PHE A 18 9.84 -4.74 6.84
CA PHE A 18 8.89 -5.61 7.57
C PHE A 18 9.37 -6.00 8.97
N GLN A 19 10.64 -5.72 9.33
CA GLN A 19 11.28 -6.18 10.58
C GLN A 19 10.49 -5.89 11.86
N PHE A 20 9.75 -4.79 11.91
CA PHE A 20 8.98 -4.40 13.10
C PHE A 20 7.64 -5.13 13.23
N VAL A 21 7.10 -5.65 12.13
CA VAL A 21 5.73 -6.17 12.03
C VAL A 21 5.66 -7.63 11.57
N GLU A 22 6.71 -8.20 11.00
CA GLU A 22 6.74 -9.54 10.39
C GLU A 22 6.25 -10.64 11.35
N GLU A 23 6.70 -10.63 12.60
CA GLU A 23 6.27 -11.61 13.60
C GLU A 23 4.87 -11.34 14.18
N THR A 24 4.35 -10.15 13.97
CA THR A 24 3.08 -9.71 14.54
C THR A 24 1.92 -10.03 13.62
N VAL A 25 2.09 -9.81 12.31
CA VAL A 25 1.02 -9.99 11.32
C VAL A 25 0.40 -11.40 11.36
N PRO A 26 1.16 -12.50 11.48
CA PRO A 26 0.57 -13.84 11.59
C PRO A 26 -0.27 -14.08 12.85
N LYS A 27 -0.11 -13.25 13.89
CA LYS A 27 -0.84 -13.35 15.17
C LYS A 27 -2.13 -12.52 15.19
N ILE A 28 -2.41 -11.80 14.11
CA ILE A 28 -3.59 -10.95 14.03
C ILE A 28 -4.84 -11.80 13.89
N LYS A 29 -5.82 -11.49 14.73
CA LYS A 29 -7.18 -11.99 14.58
C LYS A 29 -7.98 -11.01 13.76
N TRP A 30 -8.53 -11.49 12.67
CA TRP A 30 -9.25 -10.66 11.72
C TRP A 30 -10.75 -10.67 11.98
N LEU A 31 -11.37 -9.50 11.96
CA LEU A 31 -12.81 -9.33 12.02
C LEU A 31 -13.29 -8.78 10.67
N ARG A 32 -14.28 -9.45 10.07
CA ARG A 32 -14.91 -8.98 8.84
C ARG A 32 -15.60 -7.64 9.07
N GLY A 33 -15.42 -6.69 8.17
CA GLY A 33 -16.11 -5.41 8.20
C GLY A 33 -17.62 -5.56 8.00
N ILE A 34 -18.36 -4.53 8.39
CA ILE A 34 -19.83 -4.48 8.32
C ILE A 34 -20.26 -3.35 7.38
N GLY A 35 -21.41 -3.50 6.73
CA GLY A 35 -21.97 -2.48 5.82
C GLY A 35 -21.11 -2.27 4.57
N ASN A 36 -20.75 -1.04 4.27
CA ASN A 36 -19.97 -0.67 3.08
C ASN A 36 -18.51 -1.18 3.11
N ARG A 37 -18.08 -1.76 4.24
CA ARG A 37 -16.70 -2.27 4.42
C ARG A 37 -16.65 -3.80 4.57
N LYS A 38 -17.70 -4.50 4.15
CA LYS A 38 -17.81 -5.96 4.24
C LYS A 38 -16.73 -6.72 3.44
N ASP A 39 -16.08 -6.03 2.51
CA ASP A 39 -15.07 -6.60 1.60
C ASP A 39 -13.66 -6.65 2.23
N TYR A 40 -13.53 -6.15 3.46
CA TYR A 40 -12.25 -6.11 4.18
C TYR A 40 -12.35 -6.77 5.54
N TYR A 41 -11.21 -7.27 6.01
CA TYR A 41 -11.03 -7.70 7.39
C TYR A 41 -10.14 -6.70 8.13
N TYR A 42 -10.51 -6.43 9.38
CA TYR A 42 -9.80 -5.50 10.27
C TYR A 42 -9.14 -6.25 11.42
N PRO A 43 -7.98 -5.79 11.91
CA PRO A 43 -7.28 -6.44 13.02
C PRO A 43 -8.01 -6.21 14.33
N LEU A 44 -8.63 -7.29 14.88
CA LEU A 44 -9.41 -7.24 16.12
C LEU A 44 -8.52 -6.98 17.35
N ASN A 45 -7.34 -7.56 17.39
CA ASN A 45 -6.40 -7.51 18.53
C ASN A 45 -5.28 -6.48 18.35
N TYR A 46 -5.56 -5.42 17.61
CA TYR A 46 -4.63 -4.34 17.25
C TYR A 46 -3.83 -3.79 18.43
N TYR A 47 -4.54 -3.44 19.53
CA TYR A 47 -3.90 -2.87 20.72
C TYR A 47 -3.06 -3.88 21.50
N LEU A 48 -3.54 -5.12 21.62
CA LEU A 48 -2.85 -6.17 22.38
C LEU A 48 -1.49 -6.55 21.77
N LEU A 49 -1.35 -6.40 20.46
CA LEU A 49 -0.12 -6.70 19.74
C LEU A 49 0.86 -5.53 19.67
N GLY A 50 0.52 -4.36 20.21
CA GLY A 50 1.31 -3.14 20.06
C GLY A 50 1.49 -2.73 18.59
N LEU A 51 0.55 -3.10 17.73
CA LEU A 51 0.66 -2.96 16.28
C LEU A 51 0.82 -1.50 15.87
N ARG A 52 0.12 -0.59 16.56
CA ARG A 52 0.25 0.86 16.29
C ARG A 52 1.70 1.33 16.38
N GLN A 53 2.39 0.99 17.46
CA GLN A 53 3.78 1.43 17.66
C GLN A 53 4.71 0.80 16.61
N LYS A 54 4.48 -0.46 16.28
CA LYS A 54 5.25 -1.16 15.24
C LYS A 54 5.05 -0.54 13.86
N MET A 55 3.82 -0.15 13.51
CA MET A 55 3.53 0.56 12.27
C MET A 55 4.20 1.95 12.25
N LEU A 56 4.24 2.65 13.37
CA LEU A 56 4.96 3.93 13.46
C LEU A 56 6.48 3.74 13.23
N HIS A 57 7.10 2.71 13.81
CA HIS A 57 8.51 2.38 13.54
C HIS A 57 8.73 2.02 12.06
N THR A 58 7.80 1.25 11.46
CA THR A 58 7.85 0.99 10.02
C THR A 58 7.77 2.29 9.21
N SER A 59 6.91 3.22 9.60
CA SER A 59 6.81 4.53 8.93
C SER A 59 8.07 5.38 9.07
N ASP A 60 8.78 5.28 10.21
CA ASP A 60 10.08 5.94 10.41
C ASP A 60 11.13 5.36 9.47
N TYR A 61 11.15 4.04 9.32
CA TYR A 61 12.04 3.37 8.38
C TYR A 61 11.75 3.82 6.94
N LEU A 62 10.49 3.75 6.48
CA LEU A 62 10.10 4.16 5.13
C LEU A 62 10.47 5.60 4.83
N PHE A 63 10.23 6.50 5.77
CA PHE A 63 10.63 7.90 5.61
C PHE A 63 12.15 8.05 5.46
N ASN A 64 12.93 7.43 6.33
CA ASN A 64 14.39 7.56 6.31
C ASN A 64 15.02 6.95 5.07
N GLU A 65 14.50 5.82 4.60
CA GLU A 65 15.03 5.09 3.46
C GLU A 65 14.66 5.75 2.12
N TYR A 66 13.38 6.16 1.97
CA TYR A 66 12.86 6.56 0.68
C TYR A 66 12.58 8.07 0.55
N LEU A 67 12.14 8.74 1.63
CA LEU A 67 11.58 10.08 1.53
C LEU A 67 12.48 11.19 2.08
N LYS A 68 13.46 10.86 2.89
CA LYS A 68 14.37 11.84 3.48
C LYS A 68 15.06 12.78 2.49
N PRO A 69 15.40 12.34 1.25
CA PRO A 69 15.93 13.25 0.23
C PRO A 69 14.92 14.31 -0.26
N TYR A 70 13.61 14.05 -0.12
CA TYR A 70 12.50 14.85 -0.65
C TYR A 70 11.75 15.65 0.41
N SER A 71 12.03 15.40 1.69
CA SER A 71 11.42 16.15 2.79
C SER A 71 12.32 16.18 4.03
N LYS A 72 12.46 17.36 4.62
CA LYS A 72 13.24 17.54 5.86
C LYS A 72 12.52 16.99 7.10
N LYS A 73 11.20 16.85 7.03
CA LYS A 73 10.34 16.43 8.14
C LYS A 73 9.43 15.31 7.70
N LYS A 74 9.31 14.25 8.54
CA LYS A 74 8.31 13.22 8.35
C LYS A 74 6.92 13.78 8.62
N GLU A 75 6.05 13.70 7.64
CA GLU A 75 4.64 14.03 7.76
C GLU A 75 3.82 12.81 7.33
N LEU A 76 3.48 11.96 8.31
CA LEU A 76 2.65 10.78 8.12
C LEU A 76 1.18 11.19 8.25
N ILE A 77 0.41 11.04 7.19
CA ILE A 77 -0.99 11.45 7.10
C ILE A 77 -1.91 10.32 7.56
N TYR A 78 -1.67 9.09 7.07
CA TYR A 78 -2.44 7.93 7.48
C TYR A 78 -1.59 6.65 7.46
N TYR A 79 -2.10 5.63 8.15
CA TYR A 79 -1.61 4.26 8.05
C TYR A 79 -2.73 3.27 8.35
N HIS A 80 -2.76 2.18 7.58
CA HIS A 80 -3.79 1.14 7.68
C HIS A 80 -3.18 -0.24 7.49
N LEU A 81 -3.81 -1.25 8.06
CA LEU A 81 -3.55 -2.65 7.77
C LEU A 81 -4.83 -3.30 7.29
N TRP A 82 -4.79 -3.85 6.11
CA TRP A 82 -5.92 -4.46 5.43
C TRP A 82 -5.71 -5.94 5.20
N ASN A 83 -6.79 -6.69 5.23
CA ASN A 83 -6.86 -8.03 4.68
C ASN A 83 -7.99 -8.05 3.66
N GLY A 84 -7.65 -8.04 2.39
CA GLY A 84 -8.58 -8.12 1.28
C GLY A 84 -8.95 -9.55 0.95
N THR A 85 -10.13 -9.74 0.39
CA THR A 85 -10.70 -11.04 0.01
C THR A 85 -11.28 -10.98 -1.42
N GLU A 86 -11.88 -12.07 -1.86
CA GLU A 86 -12.53 -12.18 -3.18
C GLU A 86 -13.54 -11.05 -3.49
N GLN A 87 -14.10 -10.43 -2.46
CA GLN A 87 -15.03 -9.31 -2.63
C GLN A 87 -14.34 -7.95 -2.70
N THR A 88 -13.03 -7.93 -2.42
CA THR A 88 -12.26 -6.70 -2.48
C THR A 88 -11.90 -6.40 -3.92
N SER A 89 -12.60 -5.45 -4.48
CA SER A 89 -12.21 -4.84 -5.75
C SER A 89 -12.46 -3.35 -5.64
N CYS A 90 -11.64 -2.58 -6.26
CA CYS A 90 -11.87 -1.16 -6.30
C CYS A 90 -11.90 -0.64 -7.74
N HIS A 91 -12.76 0.33 -7.97
CA HIS A 91 -12.73 1.11 -9.19
C HIS A 91 -11.43 1.92 -9.25
N TRP A 92 -11.12 2.45 -10.42
CA TRP A 92 -10.05 3.41 -10.56
C TRP A 92 -10.31 4.62 -9.65
N HIS A 93 -9.34 4.95 -8.81
CA HIS A 93 -9.41 6.07 -7.87
C HIS A 93 -8.00 6.55 -7.51
N ASN A 94 -7.93 7.74 -6.93
CA ASN A 94 -6.77 8.22 -6.22
C ASN A 94 -7.17 8.52 -4.77
N ASP A 95 -6.20 8.49 -3.87
CA ASP A 95 -6.39 8.79 -2.44
C ASP A 95 -5.94 10.22 -2.08
N PHE A 96 -5.86 11.10 -3.09
CA PHE A 96 -5.36 12.48 -2.95
C PHE A 96 -6.14 13.32 -1.91
N CYS A 97 -7.40 13.00 -1.69
CA CYS A 97 -8.29 13.74 -0.77
C CYS A 97 -7.83 13.76 0.70
N GLU A 98 -6.88 12.93 1.09
CA GLU A 98 -6.38 12.86 2.47
C GLU A 98 -5.14 13.73 2.72
N GLY A 99 -4.68 14.47 1.70
CA GLY A 99 -3.51 15.37 1.81
C GLY A 99 -2.15 14.67 1.75
N ALA A 100 -2.11 13.35 1.59
CA ALA A 100 -0.90 12.63 1.24
C ALA A 100 -0.62 12.79 -0.25
N ASN A 101 0.67 12.84 -0.63
CA ASN A 101 1.08 12.84 -2.04
C ASN A 101 1.98 11.64 -2.39
N ILE A 102 2.35 10.84 -1.41
CA ILE A 102 3.07 9.58 -1.56
C ILE A 102 2.37 8.50 -0.76
N MET A 103 2.17 7.34 -1.36
CA MET A 103 1.72 6.15 -0.64
C MET A 103 2.79 5.06 -0.65
N PHE A 104 2.76 4.22 0.39
CA PHE A 104 3.48 2.95 0.44
C PHE A 104 2.51 1.81 0.68
N LEU A 105 2.71 0.71 -0.04
CA LEU A 105 2.03 -0.55 0.17
C LEU A 105 3.08 -1.62 0.48
N LEU A 106 2.97 -2.23 1.66
CA LEU A 106 3.81 -3.36 2.08
C LEU A 106 2.99 -4.64 2.00
N TYR A 107 3.44 -5.61 1.24
CA TYR A 107 2.72 -6.86 1.00
C TYR A 107 3.24 -8.00 1.86
N PHE A 108 2.32 -8.67 2.60
CA PHE A 108 2.62 -9.79 3.50
C PHE A 108 2.24 -11.15 2.91
N THR A 109 1.65 -11.17 1.73
CA THR A 109 1.12 -12.36 1.06
C THR A 109 1.72 -12.48 -0.33
N ASP A 110 2.11 -13.69 -0.70
CA ASP A 110 2.45 -14.00 -2.08
C ASP A 110 1.16 -14.21 -2.88
N MET A 111 1.05 -13.50 -3.99
CA MET A 111 -0.03 -13.66 -4.96
C MET A 111 0.53 -14.33 -6.21
N ASP A 112 -0.29 -15.11 -6.90
CA ASP A 112 0.02 -15.70 -8.19
C ASP A 112 -1.02 -15.31 -9.24
N LYS A 113 -0.77 -15.69 -10.50
CA LYS A 113 -1.66 -15.33 -11.61
C LYS A 113 -3.06 -15.94 -11.50
N THR A 114 -3.23 -16.99 -10.69
CA THR A 114 -4.53 -17.63 -10.46
C THR A 114 -5.28 -16.96 -9.33
N SER A 115 -4.56 -16.35 -8.38
CA SER A 115 -5.12 -15.68 -7.20
C SER A 115 -5.86 -14.39 -7.52
N GLY A 116 -5.42 -13.64 -8.53
CA GLY A 116 -5.88 -12.27 -8.75
C GLY A 116 -5.29 -11.28 -7.74
N GLY A 117 -5.94 -10.15 -7.55
CA GLY A 117 -5.52 -9.13 -6.56
C GLY A 117 -4.32 -8.29 -6.99
N GLU A 118 -4.02 -8.29 -8.28
CA GLU A 118 -3.01 -7.41 -8.88
C GLU A 118 -3.37 -5.94 -8.60
N ILE A 119 -2.38 -5.11 -8.35
CA ILE A 119 -2.54 -3.66 -8.33
C ILE A 119 -2.12 -3.08 -9.67
N MET A 120 -2.92 -2.16 -10.17
CA MET A 120 -2.64 -1.43 -11.39
C MET A 120 -2.64 0.06 -11.14
N PHE A 121 -1.76 0.76 -11.85
CA PHE A 121 -1.72 2.22 -11.93
C PHE A 121 -1.96 2.65 -13.36
N ARG A 122 -2.58 3.83 -13.52
CA ARG A 122 -2.72 4.49 -14.83
C ARG A 122 -2.44 5.97 -14.70
N ASN A 123 -1.95 6.56 -15.79
CA ASN A 123 -1.78 7.99 -15.92
C ASN A 123 -2.96 8.56 -16.75
N THR A 124 -3.78 9.41 -16.12
CA THR A 124 -4.99 10.00 -16.73
C THR A 124 -4.65 11.03 -17.79
N GLU A 125 -3.51 11.73 -17.67
CA GLU A 125 -3.04 12.70 -18.68
C GLU A 125 -2.50 12.02 -19.94
N GLN A 126 -2.18 10.72 -19.86
CA GLN A 126 -1.71 9.91 -20.98
C GLN A 126 -2.80 8.97 -21.52
N ASN A 127 -4.01 9.47 -21.73
CA ASN A 127 -5.15 8.68 -22.21
C ASN A 127 -5.44 7.42 -21.38
N ASN A 128 -5.31 7.53 -20.08
CA ASN A 128 -5.48 6.40 -19.14
C ASN A 128 -4.51 5.24 -19.39
N ARG A 129 -3.32 5.54 -19.89
CA ARG A 129 -2.28 4.52 -20.09
C ARG A 129 -1.98 3.82 -18.77
N ILE A 130 -2.07 2.50 -18.77
CA ILE A 130 -1.62 1.68 -17.64
C ILE A 130 -0.10 1.76 -17.58
N THR A 131 0.40 2.25 -16.46
CA THR A 131 1.84 2.44 -16.21
C THR A 131 2.41 1.34 -15.33
N CYS A 132 1.55 0.68 -14.52
CA CYS A 132 1.94 -0.45 -13.69
C CYS A 132 0.89 -1.54 -13.74
N PHE A 133 1.37 -2.77 -13.77
CA PHE A 133 0.62 -3.98 -13.44
C PHE A 133 1.52 -4.83 -12.53
N HIS A 134 1.22 -4.85 -11.24
CA HIS A 134 2.05 -5.54 -10.27
C HIS A 134 1.27 -6.65 -9.57
N LEU A 135 1.82 -7.86 -9.61
CA LEU A 135 1.36 -9.03 -8.87
C LEU A 135 2.11 -9.08 -7.54
N PRO A 136 1.44 -8.76 -6.41
CA PRO A 136 2.13 -8.63 -5.13
C PRO A 136 2.82 -9.90 -4.67
N GLN A 137 4.03 -9.75 -4.16
CA GLN A 137 4.78 -10.80 -3.49
C GLN A 137 5.11 -10.37 -2.06
N LYS A 138 5.22 -11.32 -1.16
CA LYS A 138 5.64 -11.06 0.21
C LYS A 138 6.99 -10.34 0.23
N TYR A 139 7.10 -9.30 1.04
CA TYR A 139 8.22 -8.37 1.16
C TYR A 139 8.35 -7.35 0.03
N ASP A 140 7.40 -7.29 -0.90
CA ASP A 140 7.35 -6.17 -1.82
C ASP A 140 6.94 -4.89 -1.08
N VAL A 141 7.66 -3.83 -1.37
CA VAL A 141 7.34 -2.44 -1.02
C VAL A 141 7.03 -1.71 -2.32
N LEU A 142 5.79 -1.28 -2.46
CA LEU A 142 5.39 -0.41 -3.54
C LEU A 142 5.32 1.02 -3.01
N MET A 143 6.00 1.95 -3.66
CA MET A 143 5.85 3.39 -3.46
C MET A 143 5.11 3.96 -4.66
N GLY A 144 4.00 4.64 -4.42
CA GLY A 144 3.16 5.23 -5.45
C GLY A 144 2.93 6.72 -5.24
N SER A 145 2.80 7.46 -6.33
CA SER A 145 2.34 8.85 -6.30
C SER A 145 0.84 8.89 -6.05
N GLN A 146 0.40 9.81 -5.20
CA GLN A 146 -1.01 10.17 -5.00
C GLN A 146 -1.32 11.53 -5.66
N ASP A 147 -0.59 11.90 -6.70
CA ASP A 147 -0.90 13.03 -7.55
C ASP A 147 -2.21 12.77 -8.34
N GLU A 148 -3.00 13.80 -8.61
CA GLU A 148 -4.31 13.72 -9.30
C GLU A 148 -4.25 13.02 -10.67
N LYS A 149 -3.09 13.07 -11.33
CA LYS A 149 -2.88 12.40 -12.63
C LYS A 149 -2.72 10.88 -12.53
N PHE A 150 -2.50 10.33 -11.34
CA PHE A 150 -2.36 8.89 -11.15
C PHE A 150 -3.56 8.32 -10.40
N GLU A 151 -4.17 7.32 -11.01
CA GLU A 151 -5.18 6.49 -10.37
C GLU A 151 -4.67 5.06 -10.25
N HIS A 152 -5.17 4.37 -9.26
CA HIS A 152 -4.89 2.96 -9.07
C HIS A 152 -6.17 2.16 -8.82
N ARG A 153 -6.09 0.86 -9.04
CA ARG A 153 -7.13 -0.09 -8.68
C ARG A 153 -6.54 -1.45 -8.33
N VAL A 154 -7.31 -2.25 -7.62
CA VAL A 154 -7.01 -3.66 -7.34
C VAL A 154 -7.94 -4.52 -8.17
N GLU A 155 -7.39 -5.50 -8.89
CA GLU A 155 -8.16 -6.48 -9.62
C GLU A 155 -8.88 -7.45 -8.68
N HIS A 156 -9.97 -8.04 -9.18
CA HIS A 156 -10.71 -9.05 -8.47
C HIS A 156 -9.83 -10.25 -8.10
N PHE A 157 -10.03 -10.74 -6.88
CA PHE A 157 -9.48 -12.02 -6.49
C PHE A 157 -10.24 -13.13 -7.21
N ARG A 158 -9.50 -14.03 -7.84
CA ARG A 158 -10.05 -15.17 -8.59
C ARG A 158 -10.21 -16.38 -7.71
N ASP A 159 -9.38 -16.49 -6.65
CA ASP A 159 -9.42 -17.55 -5.66
C ASP A 159 -9.96 -17.01 -4.32
N PRO A 160 -11.16 -17.46 -3.87
CA PRO A 160 -11.78 -16.99 -2.64
C PRO A 160 -11.03 -17.40 -1.37
N SER A 161 -10.13 -18.37 -1.45
CA SER A 161 -9.31 -18.81 -0.30
C SER A 161 -8.11 -17.90 -0.03
N VAL A 162 -7.73 -17.08 -1.01
CA VAL A 162 -6.57 -16.20 -0.91
C VAL A 162 -6.92 -14.92 -0.18
N GLN A 163 -6.01 -14.49 0.68
CA GLN A 163 -6.09 -13.24 1.42
C GLN A 163 -4.90 -12.37 1.05
N ARG A 164 -5.15 -11.10 0.73
CA ARG A 164 -4.12 -10.12 0.48
C ARG A 164 -3.95 -9.21 1.70
N ILE A 165 -2.92 -9.49 2.50
CA ILE A 165 -2.59 -8.67 3.65
C ILE A 165 -1.64 -7.57 3.21
N THR A 166 -2.07 -6.31 3.40
CA THR A 166 -1.35 -5.12 2.96
C THR A 166 -1.33 -4.07 4.06
N MET A 167 -0.17 -3.50 4.31
CA MET A 167 -0.02 -2.34 5.19
C MET A 167 0.22 -1.10 4.35
N ASN A 168 -0.64 -0.08 4.52
CA ASN A 168 -0.62 1.16 3.77
C ASN A 168 -0.13 2.31 4.63
N PHE A 169 0.67 3.20 4.03
CA PHE A 169 1.10 4.45 4.63
C PHE A 169 0.94 5.57 3.62
N GLY A 170 0.39 6.71 4.05
CA GLY A 170 0.36 7.93 3.26
C GLY A 170 1.23 9.00 3.88
N PHE A 171 2.13 9.58 3.09
CA PHE A 171 3.02 10.66 3.51
C PHE A 171 2.77 11.91 2.67
N LYS A 172 3.03 13.05 3.29
CA LYS A 172 3.20 14.31 2.59
C LYS A 172 4.69 14.65 2.51
N VAL A 173 5.17 14.91 1.33
CA VAL A 173 6.53 15.39 1.06
C VAL A 173 6.49 16.74 0.36
N ASN A 174 7.53 17.55 0.55
CA ASN A 174 7.60 18.88 -0.04
C ASN A 174 8.01 18.84 -1.52
N ASP A 175 8.96 17.97 -1.85
CA ASP A 175 9.47 17.79 -3.20
C ASP A 175 9.04 16.43 -3.73
N SER A 176 8.55 16.38 -4.96
CA SER A 176 8.17 15.12 -5.57
C SER A 176 9.39 14.25 -5.85
N PRO A 177 9.37 12.95 -5.50
CA PRO A 177 10.38 12.01 -5.97
C PRO A 177 10.26 11.70 -7.48
N TRP A 178 9.13 12.08 -8.08
CA TRP A 178 8.80 11.88 -9.48
C TRP A 178 9.23 13.11 -10.31
N THR A 179 10.19 12.96 -11.19
CA THR A 179 10.71 14.04 -12.05
C THR A 179 10.84 13.60 -13.50
#